data_74a7cff52fa21e4fc89aa40d94cc2ac3
#
_entry.id   74a7cff52fa21e4fc89aa40d94cc2ac3
#
_cell.length_a   1.000
_cell.length_b   1.000
_cell.length_c   1.000
_cell.angle_alpha   90.00
_cell.angle_beta   90.00
_cell.angle_gamma   90.00
#
_symmetry.space_group_name_H-M   'P 1'
#
loop_
_entity.id
_entity.type
_entity.pdbx_description
1 polymer ?
#
loop_
_entity_poly.entity_id
_entity_poly.type
_entity_poly.pdbx_seq_one_letter_code
_entity_poly.pdbx_strand_id
1 'polypeptide(L)'
;MLNFKVLALGAYQTNCYILWEDGSEQCIVIDPGFEPETVLSAVKALGKTVEAILLTHGHFDHVGAVEEIVRQTGCGLWMSQSDYTQRKTPQNDFFYPIHDCDFTTVNFCEEGAILCAGGLELTVLETPGHTPGSVCYLCQGHLFSGDTLFEGSCGRTDLPGGNYAQIMDSLKRLAALDDCKVYPGHGPATTLAEEKKYNPYMR
;
A
#
# COMPACT_ATOMS: atom_id res chain seq x y z
N MET A 1 -18.49 -1.78 -9.10
CA MET A 1 -17.31 -1.27 -9.86
C MET A 1 -16.41 -0.53 -8.89
N LEU A 2 -15.09 -0.74 -9.01
CA LEU A 2 -14.10 -0.02 -8.18
C LEU A 2 -14.11 1.48 -8.51
N ASN A 3 -14.21 2.29 -7.50
CA ASN A 3 -13.93 3.72 -7.51
C ASN A 3 -12.77 4.02 -6.58
N PHE A 4 -12.04 5.08 -6.86
CA PHE A 4 -11.00 5.53 -5.94
C PHE A 4 -10.71 7.03 -6.05
N LYS A 5 -10.11 7.56 -5.00
CA LYS A 5 -9.54 8.91 -4.94
C LYS A 5 -8.08 8.79 -4.48
N VAL A 6 -7.17 9.52 -5.13
CA VAL A 6 -5.77 9.62 -4.73
C VAL A 6 -5.52 10.96 -4.04
N LEU A 7 -4.71 10.92 -2.99
CA LEU A 7 -4.17 12.08 -2.27
C LEU A 7 -2.66 11.95 -2.24
N ALA A 8 -1.93 12.96 -2.70
CA ALA A 8 -0.47 13.01 -2.54
C ALA A 8 -0.16 13.70 -1.21
N LEU A 9 0.42 12.97 -0.26
CA LEU A 9 0.55 13.39 1.13
C LEU A 9 1.99 13.65 1.55
N GLY A 10 2.17 14.66 2.41
CA GLY A 10 3.44 15.00 3.02
C GLY A 10 4.52 15.47 2.04
N ALA A 11 5.75 15.64 2.55
CA ALA A 11 6.88 16.13 1.78
C ALA A 11 7.36 15.14 0.70
N TYR A 12 7.10 13.86 0.89
CA TYR A 12 7.47 12.79 -0.05
C TYR A 12 6.41 12.55 -1.13
N GLN A 13 5.26 13.26 -1.06
CA GLN A 13 4.15 13.14 -2.02
C GLN A 13 3.71 11.68 -2.20
N THR A 14 3.61 10.95 -1.08
CA THR A 14 3.16 9.56 -1.07
C THR A 14 1.71 9.48 -1.51
N ASN A 15 1.42 8.62 -2.46
CA ASN A 15 0.08 8.39 -2.96
C ASN A 15 -0.74 7.56 -1.96
N CYS A 16 -1.65 8.21 -1.26
CA CYS A 16 -2.68 7.56 -0.46
C CYS A 16 -3.92 7.34 -1.30
N TYR A 17 -4.44 6.11 -1.34
CA TYR A 17 -5.61 5.75 -2.13
C TYR A 17 -6.81 5.46 -1.23
N ILE A 18 -7.94 6.12 -1.50
CA ILE A 18 -9.23 5.83 -0.86
C ILE A 18 -10.06 5.05 -1.88
N LEU A 19 -10.40 3.79 -1.59
CA LEU A 19 -11.08 2.86 -2.50
C LEU A 19 -12.46 2.50 -1.99
N TRP A 20 -13.43 2.35 -2.87
CA TRP A 20 -14.77 1.83 -2.53
C TRP A 20 -15.46 1.21 -3.75
N GLU A 21 -16.40 0.31 -3.51
CA GLU A 21 -17.31 -0.19 -4.54
C GLU A 21 -18.55 0.70 -4.68
N ASP A 22 -19.11 0.75 -5.90
CA ASP A 22 -20.39 1.42 -6.12
C ASP A 22 -21.45 0.93 -5.12
N GLY A 23 -22.14 1.87 -4.47
CA GLY A 23 -23.17 1.58 -3.48
C GLY A 23 -22.67 1.26 -2.07
N SER A 24 -21.37 1.03 -1.85
CA SER A 24 -20.82 0.85 -0.50
C SER A 24 -20.83 2.18 0.28
N GLU A 25 -21.22 2.13 1.55
CA GLU A 25 -21.07 3.25 2.50
C GLU A 25 -19.67 3.27 3.14
N GLN A 26 -18.89 2.20 2.94
CA GLN A 26 -17.57 2.02 3.51
C GLN A 26 -16.49 2.14 2.44
N CYS A 27 -15.27 2.47 2.86
CA CYS A 27 -14.09 2.56 2.01
C CYS A 27 -12.87 1.94 2.67
N ILE A 28 -11.88 1.66 1.84
CA ILE A 28 -10.53 1.24 2.23
C ILE A 28 -9.60 2.44 2.05
N VAL A 29 -8.61 2.58 2.92
CA VAL A 29 -7.51 3.54 2.75
C VAL A 29 -6.20 2.75 2.59
N ILE A 30 -5.48 2.97 1.48
CA ILE A 30 -4.16 2.38 1.25
C ILE A 30 -3.10 3.46 1.52
N ASP A 31 -2.08 3.12 2.30
CA ASP A 31 -0.90 3.93 2.61
C ASP A 31 -1.21 5.38 3.04
N PRO A 32 -1.91 5.60 4.16
CA PRO A 32 -2.10 6.94 4.71
C PRO A 32 -0.81 7.43 5.38
N GLY A 33 0.11 7.97 4.57
CA GLY A 33 1.45 8.34 5.02
C GLY A 33 1.49 9.53 5.97
N PHE A 34 0.70 10.55 5.72
CA PHE A 34 0.67 11.79 6.49
C PHE A 34 -0.72 12.42 6.50
N GLU A 35 -0.88 13.54 7.21
CA GLU A 35 -2.05 14.41 7.16
C GLU A 35 -3.38 13.68 7.43
N PRO A 36 -3.56 13.02 8.60
CA PRO A 36 -4.75 12.23 8.89
C PRO A 36 -6.06 13.03 8.72
N GLU A 37 -6.06 14.31 9.06
CA GLU A 37 -7.25 15.18 8.91
C GLU A 37 -7.61 15.42 7.43
N THR A 38 -6.61 15.49 6.54
CA THR A 38 -6.82 15.59 5.09
C THR A 38 -7.48 14.32 4.57
N VAL A 39 -6.98 13.15 4.99
CA VAL A 39 -7.54 11.84 4.61
C VAL A 39 -8.97 11.70 5.11
N LEU A 40 -9.23 11.94 6.40
CA LEU A 40 -10.54 11.81 7.01
C LEU A 40 -11.56 12.82 6.42
N SER A 41 -11.12 14.04 6.13
CA SER A 41 -11.97 15.04 5.45
C SER A 41 -12.33 14.59 4.04
N ALA A 42 -11.40 13.98 3.31
CA ALA A 42 -11.66 13.44 1.99
C ALA A 42 -12.67 12.28 2.03
N VAL A 43 -12.52 11.34 2.98
CA VAL A 43 -13.48 10.24 3.21
C VAL A 43 -14.86 10.78 3.54
N LYS A 44 -14.94 11.75 4.45
CA LYS A 44 -16.21 12.41 4.82
C LYS A 44 -16.88 13.11 3.64
N ALA A 45 -16.10 13.81 2.80
CA ALA A 45 -16.61 14.48 1.60
C ALA A 45 -17.17 13.48 0.55
N LEU A 46 -16.69 12.24 0.55
CA LEU A 46 -17.22 11.13 -0.25
C LEU A 46 -18.48 10.50 0.36
N GLY A 47 -18.89 10.90 1.57
CA GLY A 47 -19.99 10.30 2.30
C GLY A 47 -19.69 8.87 2.77
N LYS A 48 -18.42 8.55 3.03
CA LYS A 48 -17.96 7.21 3.40
C LYS A 48 -17.48 7.15 4.85
N THR A 49 -17.33 5.92 5.34
CA THR A 49 -16.63 5.58 6.58
C THR A 49 -15.45 4.65 6.29
N VAL A 50 -14.35 4.79 7.01
CA VAL A 50 -13.19 3.91 6.83
C VAL A 50 -13.49 2.56 7.49
N GLU A 51 -13.49 1.48 6.71
CA GLU A 51 -13.60 0.11 7.21
C GLU A 51 -12.24 -0.50 7.51
N ALA A 52 -11.26 -0.23 6.64
CA ALA A 52 -9.94 -0.82 6.70
C ALA A 52 -8.85 0.14 6.21
N ILE A 53 -7.66 0.03 6.81
CA ILE A 53 -6.40 0.53 6.27
C ILE A 53 -5.60 -0.67 5.79
N LEU A 54 -5.08 -0.58 4.56
CA LEU A 54 -4.14 -1.55 4.00
C LEU A 54 -2.79 -0.87 3.79
N LEU A 55 -1.72 -1.46 4.31
CA LEU A 55 -0.36 -0.96 4.09
C LEU A 55 0.36 -1.85 3.08
N THR A 56 0.95 -1.22 2.07
CA THR A 56 1.81 -1.92 1.11
C THR A 56 3.14 -2.31 1.76
N HIS A 57 3.64 -1.49 2.68
CA HIS A 57 4.85 -1.74 3.48
C HIS A 57 4.92 -0.79 4.68
N GLY A 58 5.95 -0.93 5.50
CA GLY A 58 6.05 -0.28 6.81
C GLY A 58 6.89 1.00 6.86
N HIS A 59 7.30 1.63 5.76
CA HIS A 59 8.06 2.87 5.79
C HIS A 59 7.22 4.04 6.32
N PHE A 60 7.90 4.97 7.01
CA PHE A 60 7.28 6.06 7.76
C PHE A 60 6.36 6.94 6.90
N ASP A 61 6.69 7.12 5.65
CA ASP A 61 5.94 7.95 4.71
C ASP A 61 4.68 7.27 4.13
N HIS A 62 4.49 5.97 4.42
CA HIS A 62 3.27 5.22 4.11
C HIS A 62 2.37 4.99 5.32
N VAL A 63 2.88 5.15 6.55
CA VAL A 63 2.16 4.75 7.77
C VAL A 63 1.87 5.90 8.74
N GLY A 64 2.42 7.10 8.53
CA GLY A 64 2.44 8.16 9.53
C GLY A 64 1.07 8.66 10.01
N ALA A 65 -0.01 8.48 9.25
CA ALA A 65 -1.36 8.86 9.64
C ALA A 65 -2.18 7.68 10.22
N VAL A 66 -1.65 6.46 10.19
CA VAL A 66 -2.40 5.22 10.57
C VAL A 66 -2.97 5.33 11.98
N GLU A 67 -2.14 5.67 12.96
CA GLU A 67 -2.56 5.72 14.38
C GLU A 67 -3.76 6.63 14.60
N GLU A 68 -3.68 7.82 14.04
CA GLU A 68 -4.72 8.82 14.24
C GLU A 68 -6.02 8.42 13.52
N ILE A 69 -5.92 7.85 12.30
CA ILE A 69 -7.10 7.37 11.57
C ILE A 69 -7.76 6.20 12.34
N VAL A 70 -6.98 5.22 12.80
CA VAL A 70 -7.52 4.09 13.60
C VAL A 70 -8.15 4.61 14.90
N ARG A 71 -7.50 5.56 15.58
CA ARG A 71 -8.03 6.15 16.84
C ARG A 71 -9.37 6.84 16.63
N GLN A 72 -9.57 7.53 15.49
CA GLN A 72 -10.81 8.25 15.20
C GLN A 72 -11.93 7.35 14.65
N THR A 73 -11.58 6.28 13.94
CA THR A 73 -12.56 5.47 13.20
C THR A 73 -12.80 4.09 13.79
N GLY A 74 -11.83 3.55 14.53
CA GLY A 74 -11.85 2.16 14.99
C GLY A 74 -11.68 1.14 13.88
N CYS A 75 -11.22 1.54 12.68
CA CYS A 75 -11.05 0.65 11.53
C CYS A 75 -9.96 -0.41 11.75
N GLY A 76 -10.05 -1.52 11.03
CA GLY A 76 -9.02 -2.55 11.04
C GLY A 76 -7.76 -2.11 10.28
N LEU A 77 -6.61 -2.69 10.64
CA LEU A 77 -5.33 -2.49 9.95
C LEU A 77 -4.83 -3.81 9.40
N TRP A 78 -4.40 -3.82 8.14
CA TRP A 78 -3.75 -4.93 7.46
C TRP A 78 -2.36 -4.54 6.98
N MET A 79 -1.37 -5.37 7.26
CA MET A 79 0.00 -5.23 6.76
C MET A 79 0.72 -6.57 6.80
N SER A 80 1.91 -6.67 6.22
CA SER A 80 2.71 -7.88 6.34
C SER A 80 3.26 -8.06 7.76
N GLN A 81 3.36 -9.32 8.22
CA GLN A 81 3.97 -9.64 9.50
C GLN A 81 5.47 -9.28 9.53
N SER A 82 6.15 -9.40 8.40
CA SER A 82 7.58 -9.06 8.28
C SER A 82 7.81 -7.59 8.60
N ASP A 83 7.08 -6.67 7.97
CA ASP A 83 7.25 -5.24 8.21
C ASP A 83 6.72 -4.82 9.59
N TYR A 84 5.65 -5.43 10.05
CA TYR A 84 5.18 -5.22 11.42
C TYR A 84 6.25 -5.57 12.46
N THR A 85 7.04 -6.62 12.23
CA THR A 85 8.13 -7.03 13.11
C THR A 85 9.32 -6.07 13.00
N GLN A 86 9.65 -5.58 11.80
CA GLN A 86 10.75 -4.64 11.56
C GLN A 86 10.62 -3.32 12.32
N ARG A 87 9.40 -2.83 12.55
CA ARG A 87 9.15 -1.59 13.30
C ARG A 87 9.77 -1.56 14.71
N LYS A 88 10.07 -2.74 15.29
CA LYS A 88 10.68 -2.89 16.63
C LYS A 88 12.20 -2.96 16.61
N THR A 89 12.82 -2.90 15.44
CA THR A 89 14.27 -3.03 15.31
C THR A 89 14.94 -1.67 15.54
N PRO A 90 15.78 -1.49 16.60
CA PRO A 90 16.34 -0.18 16.97
C PRO A 90 17.21 0.53 15.92
N GLN A 91 17.60 -0.18 14.86
CA GLN A 91 18.46 0.33 13.78
C GLN A 91 17.68 0.75 12.54
N ASN A 92 16.35 0.78 12.62
CA ASN A 92 15.51 0.99 11.47
C ASN A 92 14.70 2.28 11.58
N ASP A 93 15.39 3.44 11.49
CA ASP A 93 14.78 4.77 11.57
C ASP A 93 13.82 5.06 10.39
N PHE A 94 13.81 4.21 9.36
CA PHE A 94 12.92 4.33 8.21
C PHE A 94 11.57 3.65 8.42
N PHE A 95 11.49 2.66 9.32
CA PHE A 95 10.22 2.14 9.75
C PHE A 95 9.70 3.02 10.89
N TYR A 96 8.58 3.67 10.63
CA TYR A 96 7.94 4.45 11.67
C TYR A 96 7.62 3.52 12.85
N PRO A 97 8.05 3.87 14.07
CA PRO A 97 7.51 3.19 15.23
C PRO A 97 6.01 3.50 15.23
N ILE A 98 5.20 2.57 14.79
CA ILE A 98 3.82 2.50 15.23
C ILE A 98 3.98 2.17 16.71
N HIS A 99 4.15 3.23 17.52
CA HIS A 99 4.34 3.09 18.95
C HIS A 99 3.10 2.39 19.48
N ASP A 100 3.29 1.54 20.47
CA ASP A 100 2.30 0.81 21.26
C ASP A 100 0.92 1.48 21.35
N CYS A 101 0.38 1.91 20.21
CA CYS A 101 -1.04 2.04 20.07
C CYS A 101 -1.55 0.64 20.34
N ASP A 102 -2.43 0.51 21.31
CA ASP A 102 -3.26 -0.66 21.48
C ASP A 102 -4.08 -0.89 20.19
N PHE A 103 -3.37 -1.14 19.06
CA PHE A 103 -3.98 -1.68 17.85
C PHE A 103 -4.43 -3.08 18.22
N THR A 104 -5.59 -3.13 18.80
CA THR A 104 -6.23 -4.37 19.21
C THR A 104 -6.48 -5.31 18.02
N THR A 105 -6.22 -4.86 16.78
CA THR A 105 -6.49 -5.63 15.57
C THR A 105 -5.57 -5.27 14.41
N VAL A 106 -4.30 -5.69 14.49
CA VAL A 106 -3.45 -5.77 13.29
C VAL A 106 -3.70 -7.14 12.66
N ASN A 107 -4.18 -7.17 11.42
CA ASN A 107 -4.35 -8.37 10.64
C ASN A 107 -3.16 -8.51 9.69
N PHE A 108 -2.68 -9.73 9.49
CA PHE A 108 -1.53 -9.98 8.63
C PHE A 108 -1.96 -10.40 7.23
N CYS A 109 -1.34 -9.73 6.23
CA CYS A 109 -1.48 -10.08 4.83
C CYS A 109 -0.56 -11.27 4.50
N GLU A 110 -1.09 -12.23 3.76
CA GLU A 110 -0.35 -13.39 3.27
C GLU A 110 -0.54 -13.50 1.74
N GLU A 111 0.43 -14.11 1.06
CA GLU A 111 0.37 -14.35 -0.39
C GLU A 111 -0.94 -15.02 -0.81
N GLY A 112 -1.61 -14.45 -1.80
CA GLY A 112 -2.85 -14.97 -2.38
C GLY A 112 -4.09 -14.78 -1.51
N ALA A 113 -3.98 -14.19 -0.32
CA ALA A 113 -5.15 -13.89 0.51
C ALA A 113 -6.09 -12.92 -0.22
N ILE A 114 -7.39 -13.11 -0.01
CA ILE A 114 -8.43 -12.20 -0.51
C ILE A 114 -8.94 -11.39 0.67
N LEU A 115 -8.72 -10.09 0.64
CA LEU A 115 -9.22 -9.14 1.63
C LEU A 115 -10.54 -8.55 1.14
N CYS A 116 -11.58 -8.68 1.97
CA CYS A 116 -12.90 -8.11 1.67
C CYS A 116 -13.14 -6.90 2.56
N ALA A 117 -13.19 -5.71 1.98
CA ALA A 117 -13.52 -4.46 2.66
C ALA A 117 -13.99 -3.39 1.65
N GLY A 118 -14.74 -2.39 2.10
CA GLY A 118 -15.26 -1.33 1.22
C GLY A 118 -16.18 -1.83 0.09
N GLY A 119 -16.71 -3.05 0.23
CA GLY A 119 -17.45 -3.76 -0.82
C GLY A 119 -16.55 -4.41 -1.89
N LEU A 120 -15.23 -4.31 -1.76
CA LEU A 120 -14.24 -4.78 -2.72
C LEU A 120 -13.56 -6.07 -2.24
N GLU A 121 -13.09 -6.87 -3.21
CA GLU A 121 -12.19 -7.99 -3.01
C GLU A 121 -10.80 -7.63 -3.56
N LEU A 122 -9.78 -7.65 -2.70
CA LEU A 122 -8.41 -7.36 -3.07
C LEU A 122 -7.55 -8.61 -2.86
N THR A 123 -6.84 -9.03 -3.90
CA THR A 123 -5.86 -10.11 -3.78
C THR A 123 -4.52 -9.54 -3.31
N VAL A 124 -3.94 -10.12 -2.28
CA VAL A 124 -2.61 -9.80 -1.78
C VAL A 124 -1.55 -10.50 -2.63
N LEU A 125 -0.56 -9.76 -3.09
CA LEU A 125 0.61 -10.28 -3.79
C LEU A 125 1.86 -9.86 -3.00
N GLU A 126 2.57 -10.81 -2.40
CA GLU A 126 3.85 -10.52 -1.75
C GLU A 126 4.89 -10.12 -2.79
N THR A 127 5.50 -8.95 -2.59
CA THR A 127 6.51 -8.39 -3.49
C THR A 127 7.73 -7.89 -2.72
N PRO A 128 8.41 -8.79 -1.98
CA PRO A 128 9.56 -8.40 -1.16
C PRO A 128 10.69 -7.82 -2.01
N GLY A 129 11.50 -6.95 -1.38
CA GLY A 129 12.70 -6.40 -1.99
C GLY A 129 12.93 -4.92 -1.70
N HIS A 130 11.91 -4.06 -1.76
CA HIS A 130 11.99 -2.71 -1.21
C HIS A 130 12.02 -2.78 0.33
N THR A 131 11.07 -3.52 0.89
CA THR A 131 11.13 -4.04 2.27
C THR A 131 10.95 -5.57 2.25
N PRO A 132 11.26 -6.28 3.35
CA PRO A 132 11.01 -7.72 3.43
C PRO A 132 9.53 -8.08 3.38
N GLY A 133 8.65 -7.15 3.77
CA GLY A 133 7.20 -7.35 3.84
C GLY A 133 6.41 -6.55 2.83
N SER A 134 7.03 -6.02 1.78
CA SER A 134 6.30 -5.31 0.73
C SER A 134 5.25 -6.22 0.08
N VAL A 135 4.06 -5.66 -0.13
CA VAL A 135 2.94 -6.31 -0.82
C VAL A 135 2.32 -5.36 -1.85
N CYS A 136 1.73 -5.93 -2.89
CA CYS A 136 0.82 -5.24 -3.79
C CYS A 136 -0.61 -5.71 -3.55
N TYR A 137 -1.59 -4.86 -3.83
CA TYR A 137 -3.01 -5.20 -3.79
C TYR A 137 -3.61 -5.14 -5.19
N LEU A 138 -4.16 -6.26 -5.67
CA LEU A 138 -4.81 -6.35 -6.98
C LEU A 138 -6.33 -6.39 -6.80
N CYS A 139 -7.04 -5.47 -7.46
CA CYS A 139 -8.49 -5.37 -7.42
C CYS A 139 -9.06 -4.96 -8.79
N GLN A 140 -9.93 -5.77 -9.37
CA GLN A 140 -10.66 -5.44 -10.61
C GLN A 140 -9.75 -4.86 -11.73
N GLY A 141 -8.54 -5.42 -11.94
CA GLY A 141 -7.59 -4.96 -12.95
C GLY A 141 -6.82 -3.66 -12.59
N HIS A 142 -6.78 -3.34 -11.30
CA HIS A 142 -6.02 -2.22 -10.72
C HIS A 142 -5.04 -2.76 -9.69
N LEU A 143 -3.74 -2.53 -9.91
CA LEU A 143 -2.64 -2.95 -9.05
C LEU A 143 -2.12 -1.76 -8.25
N PHE A 144 -2.31 -1.77 -6.94
CA PHE A 144 -1.73 -0.80 -6.02
C PHE A 144 -0.38 -1.36 -5.57
N SER A 145 0.70 -0.87 -6.18
CA SER A 145 2.02 -1.50 -6.11
C SER A 145 2.90 -1.01 -4.98
N GLY A 146 2.46 0.01 -4.22
CA GLY A 146 3.33 0.65 -3.24
C GLY A 146 4.68 1.01 -3.86
N ASP A 147 5.76 0.71 -3.16
CA ASP A 147 7.12 0.98 -3.61
C ASP A 147 7.79 -0.24 -4.27
N THR A 148 7.00 -1.10 -4.90
CA THR A 148 7.55 -2.21 -5.69
C THR A 148 7.79 -1.80 -7.15
N LEU A 149 6.78 -1.27 -7.83
CA LEU A 149 6.82 -0.91 -9.25
C LEU A 149 6.35 0.53 -9.45
N PHE A 150 7.17 1.33 -10.14
CA PHE A 150 6.90 2.71 -10.54
C PHE A 150 6.91 2.84 -12.07
N GLU A 151 6.39 3.95 -12.60
CA GLU A 151 6.55 4.29 -14.01
C GLU A 151 8.05 4.36 -14.36
N GLY A 152 8.51 3.44 -15.22
CA GLY A 152 9.89 3.34 -15.70
C GLY A 152 10.94 3.00 -14.63
N SER A 153 10.53 2.60 -13.41
CA SER A 153 11.45 2.35 -12.29
C SER A 153 10.90 1.30 -11.32
N CYS A 154 11.64 1.07 -10.24
CA CYS A 154 11.21 0.24 -9.11
C CYS A 154 11.67 0.84 -7.79
N GLY A 155 11.18 0.30 -6.68
CA GLY A 155 11.58 0.71 -5.34
C GLY A 155 13.09 0.53 -5.10
N ARG A 156 13.66 1.44 -4.31
CA ARG A 156 15.06 1.33 -3.87
C ARG A 156 15.25 0.14 -2.93
N THR A 157 16.46 -0.41 -2.92
CA THR A 157 16.79 -1.60 -2.14
C THR A 157 18.00 -1.42 -1.24
N ASP A 158 18.44 -0.18 -1.06
CA ASP A 158 19.63 0.20 -0.27
C ASP A 158 19.30 0.62 1.17
N LEU A 159 18.01 0.62 1.54
CA LEU A 159 17.57 0.85 2.91
C LEU A 159 17.62 -0.46 3.73
N PRO A 160 17.61 -0.36 5.08
CA PRO A 160 17.59 -1.55 5.93
C PRO A 160 16.44 -2.51 5.58
N GLY A 161 16.77 -3.78 5.34
CA GLY A 161 15.81 -4.79 4.89
C GLY A 161 15.64 -4.89 3.38
N GLY A 162 16.15 -3.92 2.61
CA GLY A 162 16.10 -3.93 1.16
C GLY A 162 16.96 -5.05 0.53
N ASN A 163 16.49 -5.62 -0.58
CA ASN A 163 17.16 -6.70 -1.28
C ASN A 163 16.90 -6.62 -2.79
N TYR A 164 17.97 -6.33 -3.56
CA TYR A 164 17.86 -6.18 -5.01
C TYR A 164 17.43 -7.46 -5.73
N ALA A 165 17.94 -8.63 -5.31
CA ALA A 165 17.55 -9.88 -5.96
C ALA A 165 16.04 -10.15 -5.76
N GLN A 166 15.53 -9.93 -4.55
CA GLN A 166 14.11 -10.12 -4.24
C GLN A 166 13.22 -9.17 -5.03
N ILE A 167 13.56 -7.88 -5.16
CA ILE A 167 12.71 -6.97 -5.93
C ILE A 167 12.68 -7.35 -7.40
N MET A 168 13.80 -7.82 -7.97
CA MET A 168 13.84 -8.31 -9.34
C MET A 168 12.95 -9.55 -9.54
N ASP A 169 12.94 -10.49 -8.59
CA ASP A 169 12.04 -11.64 -8.62
C ASP A 169 10.56 -11.19 -8.47
N SER A 170 10.29 -10.23 -7.60
CA SER A 170 8.95 -9.65 -7.43
C SER A 170 8.46 -8.98 -8.73
N LEU A 171 9.29 -8.18 -9.38
CA LEU A 171 8.95 -7.54 -10.67
C LEU A 171 8.70 -8.57 -11.78
N LYS A 172 9.50 -9.65 -11.82
CA LYS A 172 9.30 -10.76 -12.77
C LYS A 172 7.96 -11.46 -12.53
N ARG A 173 7.56 -11.64 -11.27
CA ARG A 173 6.23 -12.20 -10.93
C ARG A 173 5.12 -11.26 -11.38
N LEU A 174 5.23 -9.96 -11.11
CA LEU A 174 4.26 -8.96 -11.61
C LEU A 174 4.17 -8.96 -13.13
N ALA A 175 5.30 -9.12 -13.84
CA ALA A 175 5.33 -9.20 -15.29
C ALA A 175 4.57 -10.41 -15.86
N ALA A 176 4.34 -11.46 -15.07
CA ALA A 176 3.56 -12.63 -15.48
C ALA A 176 2.04 -12.44 -15.36
N LEU A 177 1.59 -11.35 -14.72
CA LEU A 177 0.17 -11.03 -14.62
C LEU A 177 -0.40 -10.56 -15.96
N ASP A 178 -1.73 -10.68 -16.12
CA ASP A 178 -2.46 -10.01 -17.18
C ASP A 178 -2.28 -8.49 -17.10
N ASP A 179 -2.52 -7.79 -18.23
CA ASP A 179 -2.39 -6.34 -18.23
C ASP A 179 -3.39 -5.68 -17.28
N CYS A 180 -2.89 -4.73 -16.51
CA CYS A 180 -3.66 -3.97 -15.54
C CYS A 180 -3.10 -2.55 -15.37
N LYS A 181 -3.89 -1.66 -14.80
CA LYS A 181 -3.43 -0.33 -14.39
C LYS A 181 -2.60 -0.45 -13.12
N VAL A 182 -1.50 0.30 -13.05
CA VAL A 182 -0.58 0.30 -11.91
C VAL A 182 -0.62 1.65 -11.21
N TYR A 183 -0.80 1.61 -9.90
CA TYR A 183 -0.91 2.77 -9.00
C TYR A 183 0.17 2.66 -7.93
N PRO A 184 1.30 3.38 -8.12
CA PRO A 184 2.46 3.27 -7.22
C PRO A 184 2.32 4.10 -5.95
N GLY A 185 3.20 3.85 -4.97
CA GLY A 185 3.34 4.67 -3.77
C GLY A 185 3.82 6.09 -4.06
N HIS A 186 4.58 6.29 -5.13
CA HIS A 186 5.07 7.61 -5.57
C HIS A 186 4.98 7.77 -7.08
N GLY A 187 4.78 9.03 -7.51
CA GLY A 187 4.74 9.38 -8.92
C GLY A 187 3.43 9.02 -9.63
N PRO A 188 3.41 9.03 -10.96
CA PRO A 188 2.21 8.83 -11.74
C PRO A 188 1.80 7.36 -11.88
N ALA A 189 0.54 7.14 -12.22
CA ALA A 189 0.03 5.83 -12.60
C ALA A 189 0.53 5.43 -14.00
N THR A 190 0.65 4.11 -14.22
CA THR A 190 1.06 3.51 -15.49
C THR A 190 0.22 2.27 -15.80
N THR A 191 0.64 1.46 -16.76
CA THR A 191 0.07 0.14 -17.04
C THR A 191 1.16 -0.93 -17.03
N LEU A 192 0.79 -2.14 -16.65
CA LEU A 192 1.74 -3.25 -16.64
C LEU A 192 2.28 -3.56 -18.04
N ALA A 193 1.49 -3.34 -19.10
CA ALA A 193 1.93 -3.50 -20.50
C ALA A 193 3.03 -2.50 -20.86
N GLU A 194 2.92 -1.24 -20.43
CA GLU A 194 3.96 -0.22 -20.66
C GLU A 194 5.22 -0.56 -19.90
N GLU A 195 5.09 -0.95 -18.63
CA GLU A 195 6.24 -1.32 -17.81
C GLU A 195 6.98 -2.55 -18.35
N LYS A 196 6.27 -3.59 -18.76
CA LYS A 196 6.87 -4.75 -19.46
C LYS A 196 7.67 -4.35 -20.72
N LYS A 197 7.25 -3.30 -21.40
CA LYS A 197 7.87 -2.85 -22.66
C LYS A 197 9.03 -1.89 -22.43
N TYR A 198 8.93 -0.96 -21.49
CA TYR A 198 9.85 0.18 -21.39
C TYR A 198 10.66 0.20 -20.10
N ASN A 199 10.17 -0.38 -19.02
CA ASN A 199 10.86 -0.37 -17.73
C ASN A 199 12.13 -1.24 -17.78
N PRO A 200 13.33 -0.68 -17.52
CA PRO A 200 14.58 -1.43 -17.58
C PRO A 200 14.68 -2.57 -16.56
N TYR A 201 13.89 -2.53 -15.48
CA TYR A 201 13.86 -3.54 -14.42
C TYR A 201 12.90 -4.69 -14.69
N MET A 202 12.05 -4.60 -15.73
CA MET A 202 11.06 -5.62 -16.11
C MET A 202 11.39 -6.32 -17.44
N ARG A 203 12.55 -6.03 -18.02
CA ARG A 203 13.00 -6.62 -19.29
C ARG A 203 13.86 -7.86 -19.09
#